data_f87e30c4191c3fd64e449c938f298acc
#
_entry.id   f87e30c4191c3fd64e449c938f298acc
#
_cell.length_a   1.000
_cell.length_b   1.000
_cell.length_c   1.000
_cell.angle_alpha   90.00
_cell.angle_beta   90.00
_cell.angle_gamma   90.00
#
_symmetry.space_group_name_H-M   'P 1'
#
loop_
_entity.id
_entity.type
_entity.pdbx_description
1 polymer ?
#
loop_
_entity_poly.entity_id
_entity_poly.type
_entity_poly.pdbx_seq_one_letter_code
_entity_poly.pdbx_strand_id
1 'polypeptide(L)'
;MARESESGLPIEPVYGPQALRGWDPAEKLGEPGEFPYTRGVYPSMYTGRPWTMRQYAGFGTAAESNARYRQLIAHGTTGLSVAFDLPTQMGHDSDAPIAHGEVGKVGVAIDSVEDMRVLFGGIPLDRVSTSMTINAPAAPLLLLYQLVAEEQGVGADRLTGTIQNDVLKEYIARGTYIFPPKPSLRLIADTFRYCRAEIPRWNTISISGYHMAEAGASPAQEIAFTLADGIEYVRTAVAAGMDVDDFAPRLSFFFVARTTILEEVAKFRAARRIWARVMREEFGARNPKSLMLRFHTQTAGVQLTAQQPEVNLVRVAVQGLAAVLGGTQSLHTNSFDEAIALPTDRSARLALRTQQVLAYETDVTATVDPFAGSYVVERMTDDLEAAAVALMDRVEDLGGAVEAIEQGFQKGEIERNAYRIAQETDSGERVVVGVNRFRLDEEEPYEPLRVDPAIEARQAERLAELRAERDRPAVDAALAALKKAAEGDDNVLHPMKEALRARATVGEVCNALREVWGAYVPSDAF
;
A
#
# COMPACT_ATOMS: atom_id res chain seq x y z
N MET A 1 28.20 -1.53 24.35
CA MET A 1 28.21 -1.32 22.90
C MET A 1 27.28 -0.14 22.62
N ALA A 2 27.63 0.73 21.68
CA ALA A 2 26.71 1.75 21.22
C ALA A 2 25.49 1.05 20.64
N ARG A 3 24.30 1.52 20.96
CA ARG A 3 23.07 0.97 20.41
C ARG A 3 22.84 1.59 19.03
N GLU A 4 22.39 0.78 18.09
CA GLU A 4 22.03 1.23 16.75
C GLU A 4 20.54 1.12 16.53
N SER A 5 20.02 1.97 15.65
CA SER A 5 18.64 1.91 15.17
C SER A 5 18.47 0.81 14.12
N GLU A 6 17.24 0.56 13.68
CA GLU A 6 16.94 -0.37 12.58
C GLU A 6 17.67 0.00 11.27
N SER A 7 17.96 1.29 11.07
CA SER A 7 18.72 1.81 9.92
C SER A 7 20.24 1.79 10.12
N GLY A 8 20.73 1.23 11.23
CA GLY A 8 22.17 1.20 11.57
C GLY A 8 22.73 2.56 12.01
N LEU A 9 21.86 3.50 12.40
CA LEU A 9 22.28 4.81 12.90
C LEU A 9 22.55 4.75 14.40
N PRO A 10 23.61 5.44 14.90
CA PRO A 10 23.95 5.39 16.31
C PRO A 10 22.89 6.04 17.18
N ILE A 11 22.56 5.40 18.29
CA ILE A 11 21.64 5.92 19.30
C ILE A 11 22.43 6.24 20.56
N GLU A 12 22.42 7.52 20.96
CA GLU A 12 23.04 7.97 22.18
C GLU A 12 22.14 7.67 23.40
N PRO A 13 22.72 7.33 24.55
CA PRO A 13 21.93 7.09 25.76
C PRO A 13 21.24 8.35 26.30
N VAL A 14 21.75 9.53 25.97
CA VAL A 14 21.20 10.84 26.37
C VAL A 14 21.36 11.84 25.24
N TYR A 15 20.26 12.47 24.86
CA TYR A 15 20.22 13.59 23.92
C TYR A 15 19.95 14.88 24.69
N GLY A 16 20.72 15.93 24.42
CA GLY A 16 20.56 17.25 24.99
C GLY A 16 20.56 18.35 23.93
N PRO A 17 20.57 19.65 24.32
CA PRO A 17 20.51 20.76 23.37
C PRO A 17 21.63 20.75 22.30
N GLN A 18 22.78 20.16 22.62
CA GLN A 18 23.89 20.03 21.67
C GLN A 18 23.57 19.12 20.47
N ALA A 19 22.64 18.20 20.60
CA ALA A 19 22.20 17.34 19.50
C ALA A 19 21.52 18.13 18.39
N LEU A 20 20.95 19.29 18.71
CA LEU A 20 20.26 20.20 17.80
C LEU A 20 21.03 21.51 17.60
N ARG A 21 22.35 21.50 17.74
CA ARG A 21 23.18 22.73 17.52
C ARG A 21 23.06 23.16 16.06
N GLY A 22 22.65 24.40 15.83
CA GLY A 22 22.45 24.98 14.50
C GLY A 22 21.12 24.53 13.82
N TRP A 23 20.30 23.79 14.54
CA TRP A 23 18.99 23.38 14.07
C TRP A 23 17.98 24.54 14.19
N ASP A 24 17.36 24.90 13.07
CA ASP A 24 16.37 25.97 13.01
C ASP A 24 14.95 25.39 13.02
N PRO A 25 14.14 25.61 14.06
CA PRO A 25 12.76 25.15 14.11
C PRO A 25 11.89 25.67 12.96
N ALA A 26 12.12 26.89 12.48
CA ALA A 26 11.35 27.50 11.42
C ALA A 26 11.59 26.77 10.08
N GLU A 27 12.83 26.37 9.82
CA GLU A 27 13.21 25.62 8.62
C GLU A 27 12.80 24.14 8.71
N LYS A 28 13.04 23.51 9.87
CA LYS A 28 12.93 22.05 10.03
C LYS A 28 11.55 21.58 10.42
N LEU A 29 10.82 22.35 11.22
CA LEU A 29 9.47 22.02 11.67
C LEU A 29 8.38 22.74 10.87
N GLY A 30 8.42 24.05 10.82
CA GLY A 30 7.30 24.88 10.39
C GLY A 30 6.08 24.69 11.29
N GLU A 31 4.93 25.19 10.87
CA GLU A 31 3.65 24.95 11.52
C GLU A 31 2.97 23.70 10.93
N PRO A 32 2.10 23.01 11.69
CA PRO A 32 1.30 21.90 11.15
C PRO A 32 0.49 22.34 9.93
N GLY A 33 0.53 21.54 8.86
CA GLY A 33 -0.17 21.84 7.62
C GLY A 33 0.52 22.84 6.69
N GLU A 34 1.73 23.29 7.04
CA GLU A 34 2.56 24.18 6.25
C GLU A 34 3.89 23.51 5.86
N PHE A 35 4.47 23.98 4.75
CA PHE A 35 5.79 23.51 4.31
C PHE A 35 6.83 23.67 5.44
N PRO A 36 7.67 22.66 5.70
CA PRO A 36 7.92 21.42 4.97
C PRO A 36 7.06 20.21 5.40
N TYR A 37 5.97 20.44 6.10
CA TYR A 37 5.01 19.42 6.58
C TYR A 37 5.60 18.41 7.58
N THR A 38 6.67 18.73 8.22
CA THR A 38 7.31 17.85 9.22
C THR A 38 6.33 17.45 10.31
N ARG A 39 5.48 18.38 10.76
CA ARG A 39 4.51 18.20 11.85
C ARG A 39 3.17 17.60 11.41
N GLY A 40 2.97 17.35 10.12
CA GLY A 40 1.74 16.83 9.57
C GLY A 40 1.24 17.62 8.36
N VAL A 41 0.37 16.99 7.56
CA VAL A 41 -0.13 17.57 6.30
C VAL A 41 -1.32 18.52 6.49
N TYR A 42 -1.98 18.51 7.66
CA TYR A 42 -3.11 19.38 7.97
C TYR A 42 -2.87 20.18 9.25
N PRO A 43 -3.40 21.44 9.34
CA PRO A 43 -3.21 22.26 10.53
C PRO A 43 -3.75 21.62 11.82
N SER A 44 -4.91 21.00 11.76
CA SER A 44 -5.58 20.41 12.93
C SER A 44 -5.25 18.94 13.16
N MET A 45 -4.76 18.23 12.13
CA MET A 45 -4.52 16.79 12.18
C MET A 45 -5.65 16.05 12.94
N TYR A 46 -5.33 15.24 13.95
CA TYR A 46 -6.34 14.46 14.69
C TYR A 46 -7.17 15.30 15.68
N THR A 47 -6.76 16.52 16.02
CA THR A 47 -7.60 17.41 16.83
C THR A 47 -8.87 17.83 16.10
N GLY A 48 -8.83 17.84 14.77
CA GLY A 48 -9.99 18.11 13.92
C GLY A 48 -10.75 16.84 13.51
N ARG A 49 -10.00 15.79 13.15
CA ARG A 49 -10.56 14.51 12.71
C ARG A 49 -9.54 13.39 12.90
N PRO A 50 -9.92 12.27 13.53
CA PRO A 50 -9.09 11.08 13.61
C PRO A 50 -8.72 10.53 12.21
N TRP A 51 -7.69 9.70 12.16
CA TRP A 51 -7.35 8.94 10.95
C TRP A 51 -8.50 8.04 10.51
N THR A 52 -8.53 7.69 9.24
CA THR A 52 -9.48 6.70 8.74
C THR A 52 -9.09 5.31 9.26
N MET A 53 -9.98 4.69 10.00
CA MET A 53 -9.80 3.32 10.49
C MET A 53 -10.18 2.34 9.39
N ARG A 54 -9.20 1.58 8.90
CA ARG A 54 -9.36 0.56 7.88
C ARG A 54 -8.94 -0.80 8.43
N GLN A 55 -9.62 -1.84 7.97
CA GLN A 55 -9.16 -3.21 8.15
C GLN A 55 -8.99 -3.83 6.77
N TYR A 56 -7.77 -4.22 6.43
CA TYR A 56 -7.46 -4.95 5.21
C TYR A 56 -8.09 -6.32 5.28
N ALA A 57 -9.04 -6.60 4.40
CA ALA A 57 -9.84 -7.82 4.46
C ALA A 57 -10.21 -8.29 3.06
N GLY A 58 -10.38 -9.58 2.94
CA GLY A 58 -10.81 -10.27 1.75
C GLY A 58 -10.36 -11.72 1.81
N PHE A 59 -11.25 -12.63 1.54
CA PHE A 59 -10.95 -14.06 1.45
C PHE A 59 -12.10 -14.76 0.75
N GLY A 60 -11.82 -15.91 0.18
CA GLY A 60 -12.83 -16.78 -0.39
C GLY A 60 -13.59 -16.14 -1.54
N THR A 61 -14.90 -16.19 -1.46
CA THR A 61 -15.81 -15.64 -2.46
C THR A 61 -16.12 -14.16 -2.21
N ALA A 62 -16.61 -13.49 -3.26
CA ALA A 62 -17.10 -12.12 -3.16
C ALA A 62 -18.24 -11.97 -2.13
N ALA A 63 -19.11 -12.99 -2.00
CA ALA A 63 -20.21 -13.00 -1.03
C ALA A 63 -19.70 -13.07 0.42
N GLU A 64 -18.72 -13.90 0.71
CA GLU A 64 -18.09 -14.02 2.03
C GLU A 64 -17.38 -12.72 2.42
N SER A 65 -16.64 -12.14 1.49
CA SER A 65 -15.96 -10.84 1.69
C SER A 65 -16.96 -9.70 1.87
N ASN A 66 -18.06 -9.68 1.13
CA ASN A 66 -19.15 -8.71 1.33
C ASN A 66 -19.73 -8.78 2.74
N ALA A 67 -20.01 -9.99 3.23
CA ALA A 67 -20.51 -10.20 4.58
C ALA A 67 -19.52 -9.65 5.64
N ARG A 68 -18.22 -9.90 5.46
CA ARG A 68 -17.16 -9.36 6.32
C ARG A 68 -17.11 -7.83 6.28
N TYR A 69 -17.20 -7.20 5.12
CA TYR A 69 -17.18 -5.74 5.00
C TYR A 69 -18.39 -5.09 5.69
N ARG A 70 -19.57 -5.66 5.52
CA ARG A 70 -20.77 -5.18 6.21
C ARG A 70 -20.65 -5.30 7.73
N GLN A 71 -20.07 -6.38 8.21
CA GLN A 71 -19.78 -6.59 9.63
C GLN A 71 -18.79 -5.55 10.16
N LEU A 72 -17.69 -5.30 9.44
CA LEU A 72 -16.68 -4.30 9.82
C LEU A 72 -17.27 -2.89 9.87
N ILE A 73 -18.10 -2.52 8.88
CA ILE A 73 -18.81 -1.24 8.87
C ILE A 73 -19.73 -1.12 10.09
N ALA A 74 -20.50 -2.16 10.41
CA ALA A 74 -21.36 -2.20 11.59
C ALA A 74 -20.59 -2.08 12.92
N HIS A 75 -19.31 -2.49 12.95
CA HIS A 75 -18.44 -2.37 14.13
C HIS A 75 -17.61 -1.08 14.18
N GLY A 76 -17.81 -0.15 13.23
CA GLY A 76 -17.19 1.18 13.27
C GLY A 76 -16.00 1.39 12.34
N THR A 77 -15.77 0.51 11.36
CA THR A 77 -14.82 0.77 10.27
C THR A 77 -15.31 1.97 9.46
N THR A 78 -14.43 2.94 9.22
CA THR A 78 -14.76 4.19 8.53
C THR A 78 -14.39 4.20 7.05
N GLY A 79 -13.69 3.17 6.58
CA GLY A 79 -13.36 2.93 5.16
C GLY A 79 -13.05 1.47 4.91
N LEU A 80 -13.26 1.02 3.69
CA LEU A 80 -12.95 -0.35 3.28
C LEU A 80 -11.54 -0.46 2.73
N SER A 81 -10.94 -1.63 2.94
CA SER A 81 -9.66 -2.01 2.33
C SER A 81 -9.76 -3.44 1.81
N VAL A 82 -9.65 -3.60 0.49
CA VAL A 82 -9.91 -4.87 -0.21
C VAL A 82 -8.61 -5.61 -0.46
N ALA A 83 -8.54 -6.85 0.01
CA ALA A 83 -7.51 -7.81 -0.35
C ALA A 83 -7.99 -8.71 -1.49
N PHE A 84 -7.21 -8.83 -2.55
CA PHE A 84 -7.48 -9.72 -3.68
C PHE A 84 -6.60 -10.96 -3.61
N ASP A 85 -7.09 -12.07 -4.13
CA ASP A 85 -6.31 -13.30 -4.23
C ASP A 85 -5.17 -13.18 -5.25
N LEU A 86 -4.23 -14.12 -5.20
CA LEU A 86 -3.04 -14.08 -6.03
C LEU A 86 -3.36 -14.16 -7.55
N PRO A 87 -4.30 -15.00 -8.03
CA PRO A 87 -4.67 -14.99 -9.44
C PRO A 87 -5.19 -13.64 -9.91
N THR A 88 -6.06 -12.98 -9.15
CA THR A 88 -6.56 -11.63 -9.45
C THR A 88 -5.40 -10.63 -9.53
N GLN A 89 -4.47 -10.66 -8.57
CA GLN A 89 -3.30 -9.77 -8.53
C GLN A 89 -2.36 -9.96 -9.72
N MET A 90 -2.27 -11.19 -10.26
CA MET A 90 -1.45 -11.53 -11.42
C MET A 90 -2.20 -11.39 -12.76
N GLY A 91 -3.45 -10.92 -12.73
CA GLY A 91 -4.27 -10.76 -13.93
C GLY A 91 -4.61 -12.07 -14.62
N HIS A 92 -4.93 -13.09 -13.82
CA HIS A 92 -5.42 -14.40 -14.28
C HIS A 92 -6.82 -14.66 -13.76
N ASP A 93 -7.63 -15.31 -14.59
CA ASP A 93 -8.94 -15.79 -14.16
C ASP A 93 -8.79 -17.01 -13.24
N SER A 94 -9.79 -17.24 -12.39
CA SER A 94 -9.76 -18.31 -11.39
C SER A 94 -9.71 -19.72 -11.97
N ASP A 95 -10.10 -19.90 -13.24
CA ASP A 95 -10.02 -21.18 -13.96
C ASP A 95 -8.73 -21.35 -14.78
N ALA A 96 -7.83 -20.39 -14.74
CA ALA A 96 -6.53 -20.52 -15.40
C ALA A 96 -5.66 -21.59 -14.73
N PRO A 97 -4.92 -22.42 -15.48
CA PRO A 97 -4.09 -23.48 -14.90
C PRO A 97 -3.12 -23.00 -13.82
N ILE A 98 -2.57 -21.80 -13.96
CA ILE A 98 -1.64 -21.19 -12.99
C ILE A 98 -2.34 -20.76 -11.69
N ALA A 99 -3.66 -20.59 -11.70
CA ALA A 99 -4.44 -20.18 -10.53
C ALA A 99 -4.73 -21.34 -9.57
N HIS A 100 -4.49 -22.59 -10.00
CA HIS A 100 -4.82 -23.77 -9.23
C HIS A 100 -4.21 -23.75 -7.82
N GLY A 101 -5.07 -23.93 -6.84
CA GLY A 101 -4.69 -23.96 -5.44
C GLY A 101 -4.50 -22.60 -4.77
N GLU A 102 -4.67 -21.46 -5.50
CA GLU A 102 -4.49 -20.12 -4.96
C GLU A 102 -5.77 -19.27 -4.90
N VAL A 103 -6.87 -19.76 -5.53
CA VAL A 103 -8.13 -19.04 -5.61
C VAL A 103 -8.75 -18.81 -4.23
N GLY A 104 -8.97 -17.56 -3.87
CA GLY A 104 -9.64 -17.17 -2.61
C GLY A 104 -8.80 -17.32 -1.34
N LYS A 105 -7.52 -17.68 -1.40
CA LYS A 105 -6.70 -17.99 -0.21
C LYS A 105 -6.25 -16.77 0.58
N VAL A 106 -5.65 -15.78 -0.08
CA VAL A 106 -5.05 -14.60 0.56
C VAL A 106 -5.86 -13.34 0.33
N GLY A 107 -6.97 -13.46 -0.34
CA GLY A 107 -7.87 -12.38 -0.69
C GLY A 107 -9.05 -12.89 -1.49
N VAL A 108 -9.91 -11.98 -1.91
CA VAL A 108 -11.12 -12.31 -2.69
C VAL A 108 -10.78 -12.51 -4.17
N ALA A 109 -11.37 -13.55 -4.77
CA ALA A 109 -11.31 -13.79 -6.21
C ALA A 109 -12.29 -12.88 -6.95
N ILE A 110 -11.79 -12.07 -7.89
CA ILE A 110 -12.58 -11.18 -8.75
C ILE A 110 -12.19 -11.44 -10.20
N ASP A 111 -13.07 -12.08 -10.94
CA ASP A 111 -12.85 -12.40 -12.35
C ASP A 111 -13.55 -11.43 -13.30
N SER A 112 -14.69 -10.85 -12.89
CA SER A 112 -15.52 -10.02 -13.74
C SER A 112 -16.38 -9.03 -12.97
N VAL A 113 -17.17 -8.24 -13.69
CA VAL A 113 -18.14 -7.31 -13.12
C VAL A 113 -19.18 -8.02 -12.24
N GLU A 114 -19.48 -9.29 -12.50
CA GLU A 114 -20.42 -10.07 -11.67
C GLU A 114 -19.91 -10.27 -10.25
N ASP A 115 -18.63 -10.61 -10.10
CA ASP A 115 -18.00 -10.75 -8.78
C ASP A 115 -17.95 -9.41 -8.05
N MET A 116 -17.64 -8.33 -8.76
CA MET A 116 -17.58 -6.99 -8.19
C MET A 116 -18.95 -6.51 -7.71
N ARG A 117 -20.05 -6.84 -8.43
CA ARG A 117 -21.43 -6.56 -7.98
C ARG A 117 -21.74 -7.24 -6.66
N VAL A 118 -21.34 -8.51 -6.53
CA VAL A 118 -21.54 -9.27 -5.28
C VAL A 118 -20.71 -8.67 -4.15
N LEU A 119 -19.43 -8.35 -4.42
CA LEU A 119 -18.51 -7.81 -3.42
C LEU A 119 -19.04 -6.52 -2.77
N PHE A 120 -19.59 -5.61 -3.57
CA PHE A 120 -20.10 -4.31 -3.11
C PHE A 120 -21.62 -4.23 -2.98
N GLY A 121 -22.31 -5.37 -3.07
CA GLY A 121 -23.77 -5.44 -2.91
C GLY A 121 -24.22 -4.88 -1.57
N GLY A 122 -25.12 -3.88 -1.61
CA GLY A 122 -25.66 -3.23 -0.42
C GLY A 122 -24.71 -2.30 0.33
N ILE A 123 -23.54 -1.99 -0.23
CA ILE A 123 -22.58 -1.04 0.32
C ILE A 123 -22.71 0.28 -0.42
N PRO A 124 -22.97 1.42 0.27
CA PRO A 124 -23.15 2.72 -0.37
C PRO A 124 -21.80 3.31 -0.81
N LEU A 125 -21.46 3.19 -2.09
CA LEU A 125 -20.15 3.59 -2.64
C LEU A 125 -19.91 5.11 -2.66
N ASP A 126 -20.96 5.91 -2.51
CA ASP A 126 -20.87 7.36 -2.36
C ASP A 126 -20.54 7.82 -0.93
N ARG A 127 -20.61 6.93 0.06
CA ARG A 127 -20.41 7.24 1.48
C ARG A 127 -19.21 6.53 2.09
N VAL A 128 -18.75 5.44 1.47
CA VAL A 128 -17.64 4.63 1.95
C VAL A 128 -16.43 4.86 1.06
N SER A 129 -15.32 5.27 1.66
CA SER A 129 -14.03 5.31 0.97
C SER A 129 -13.48 3.89 0.83
N THR A 130 -13.13 3.49 -0.40
CA THR A 130 -12.65 2.14 -0.68
C THR A 130 -11.19 2.17 -1.14
N SER A 131 -10.32 1.45 -0.43
CA SER A 131 -8.94 1.22 -0.83
C SER A 131 -8.82 -0.20 -1.39
N MET A 132 -8.19 -0.33 -2.56
CA MET A 132 -7.95 -1.61 -3.21
C MET A 132 -6.45 -1.87 -3.32
N THR A 133 -5.98 -2.92 -2.65
CA THR A 133 -4.58 -3.35 -2.74
C THR A 133 -4.39 -4.17 -4.01
N ILE A 134 -4.21 -3.47 -5.11
CA ILE A 134 -4.05 -4.04 -6.44
C ILE A 134 -3.04 -3.20 -7.24
N ASN A 135 -2.16 -3.83 -8.01
CA ASN A 135 -1.04 -3.17 -8.66
C ASN A 135 -1.06 -3.35 -10.18
N ALA A 136 -0.45 -4.37 -10.74
CA ALA A 136 -0.41 -4.56 -12.18
C ALA A 136 -1.79 -4.51 -12.85
N PRO A 137 -2.84 -5.19 -12.34
CA PRO A 137 -4.20 -5.09 -12.88
C PRO A 137 -5.06 -4.03 -12.14
N ALA A 138 -4.47 -2.99 -11.57
CA ALA A 138 -5.22 -1.95 -10.85
C ALA A 138 -6.25 -1.24 -11.74
N ALA A 139 -5.91 -0.94 -12.98
CA ALA A 139 -6.81 -0.29 -13.92
C ALA A 139 -8.11 -1.09 -14.16
N PRO A 140 -8.08 -2.39 -14.54
CA PRO A 140 -9.32 -3.15 -14.70
C PRO A 140 -10.14 -3.25 -13.42
N LEU A 141 -9.51 -3.41 -12.24
CA LEU A 141 -10.26 -3.48 -10.96
C LEU A 141 -10.93 -2.14 -10.62
N LEU A 142 -10.27 -1.02 -10.87
CA LEU A 142 -10.86 0.31 -10.72
C LEU A 142 -12.07 0.50 -11.64
N LEU A 143 -11.95 0.09 -12.89
CA LEU A 143 -13.04 0.19 -13.86
C LEU A 143 -14.22 -0.70 -13.51
N LEU A 144 -13.98 -1.91 -12.99
CA LEU A 144 -15.05 -2.76 -12.45
C LEU A 144 -15.77 -2.10 -11.28
N TYR A 145 -15.03 -1.46 -10.38
CA TYR A 145 -15.60 -0.70 -9.27
C TYR A 145 -16.46 0.47 -9.76
N GLN A 146 -15.97 1.23 -10.74
CA GLN A 146 -16.74 2.32 -11.36
C GLN A 146 -18.01 1.81 -12.03
N LEU A 147 -17.96 0.71 -12.78
CA LEU A 147 -19.14 0.10 -13.42
C LEU A 147 -20.22 -0.27 -12.40
N VAL A 148 -19.83 -0.89 -11.29
CA VAL A 148 -20.77 -1.24 -10.21
C VAL A 148 -21.35 0.01 -9.55
N ALA A 149 -20.55 1.05 -9.34
CA ALA A 149 -21.05 2.33 -8.83
C ALA A 149 -22.09 2.97 -9.76
N GLU A 150 -21.81 2.98 -11.07
CA GLU A 150 -22.77 3.46 -12.09
C GLU A 150 -24.10 2.68 -12.03
N GLU A 151 -24.06 1.36 -11.90
CA GLU A 151 -25.23 0.50 -11.74
C GLU A 151 -26.02 0.80 -10.46
N GLN A 152 -25.34 1.20 -9.39
CA GLN A 152 -25.96 1.65 -8.13
C GLN A 152 -26.50 3.09 -8.19
N GLY A 153 -26.34 3.77 -9.34
CA GLY A 153 -26.75 5.17 -9.51
C GLY A 153 -25.78 6.17 -8.85
N VAL A 154 -24.56 5.78 -8.57
CA VAL A 154 -23.52 6.64 -8.00
C VAL A 154 -22.64 7.20 -9.12
N GLY A 155 -22.62 8.54 -9.26
CA GLY A 155 -21.76 9.21 -10.23
C GLY A 155 -20.28 9.02 -9.90
N ALA A 156 -19.46 8.88 -10.93
CA ALA A 156 -18.01 8.65 -10.78
C ALA A 156 -17.31 9.81 -10.04
N ASP A 157 -17.79 11.03 -10.17
CA ASP A 157 -17.32 12.23 -9.46
C ASP A 157 -17.52 12.18 -7.94
N ARG A 158 -18.36 11.27 -7.45
CA ARG A 158 -18.64 11.05 -6.01
C ARG A 158 -17.77 9.94 -5.41
N LEU A 159 -17.11 9.14 -6.22
CA LEU A 159 -16.28 8.03 -5.76
C LEU A 159 -15.02 8.53 -5.06
N THR A 160 -14.79 8.02 -3.87
CA THR A 160 -13.58 8.28 -3.08
C THR A 160 -12.92 6.98 -2.70
N GLY A 161 -11.63 6.91 -2.84
CA GLY A 161 -10.86 5.73 -2.54
C GLY A 161 -9.46 5.80 -3.12
N THR A 162 -8.82 4.65 -3.18
CA THR A 162 -7.44 4.50 -3.62
C THR A 162 -7.25 3.15 -4.29
N ILE A 163 -6.57 3.12 -5.42
CA ILE A 163 -5.89 1.92 -5.91
C ILE A 163 -4.41 2.00 -5.56
N GLN A 164 -3.79 0.91 -5.14
CA GLN A 164 -2.35 0.93 -4.82
C GLN A 164 -1.53 1.26 -6.06
N ASN A 165 -1.68 0.52 -7.13
CA ASN A 165 -1.16 0.85 -8.47
C ASN A 165 0.35 1.16 -8.49
N ASP A 166 1.10 0.64 -7.51
CA ASP A 166 2.54 0.80 -7.39
C ASP A 166 3.24 -0.43 -7.98
N VAL A 167 3.55 -0.37 -9.26
CA VAL A 167 4.17 -1.50 -9.96
C VAL A 167 5.66 -1.63 -9.68
N LEU A 168 6.37 -0.53 -9.41
CA LEU A 168 7.83 -0.56 -9.23
C LEU A 168 8.23 -1.37 -8.01
N LYS A 169 7.51 -1.26 -6.90
CA LYS A 169 7.78 -2.09 -5.71
C LYS A 169 7.57 -3.59 -5.97
N GLU A 170 6.76 -3.95 -6.95
CA GLU A 170 6.54 -5.36 -7.31
C GLU A 170 7.80 -6.00 -7.90
N TYR A 171 8.55 -5.23 -8.69
CA TYR A 171 9.86 -5.69 -9.20
C TYR A 171 10.95 -5.72 -8.11
N ILE A 172 10.80 -4.91 -7.05
CA ILE A 172 11.77 -4.80 -5.97
C ILE A 172 11.57 -5.89 -4.91
N ALA A 173 10.32 -6.10 -4.45
CA ALA A 173 10.09 -6.85 -3.22
C ALA A 173 8.95 -7.87 -3.26
N ARG A 174 7.82 -7.57 -3.94
CA ARG A 174 6.60 -8.37 -3.77
C ARG A 174 6.40 -9.44 -4.85
N GLY A 175 6.72 -9.14 -6.10
CA GLY A 175 6.72 -10.11 -7.20
C GLY A 175 5.39 -10.34 -7.92
N THR A 176 4.35 -9.54 -7.67
CA THR A 176 3.06 -9.64 -8.39
C THR A 176 2.96 -8.70 -9.59
N TYR A 177 3.97 -8.69 -10.43
CA TYR A 177 4.04 -7.94 -11.68
C TYR A 177 3.42 -8.72 -12.85
N ILE A 178 3.04 -8.01 -13.91
CA ILE A 178 2.56 -8.61 -15.17
C ILE A 178 3.42 -8.15 -16.35
N PHE A 179 3.44 -6.85 -16.63
CA PHE A 179 4.10 -6.25 -17.78
C PHE A 179 5.51 -5.78 -17.46
N PRO A 180 6.39 -5.61 -18.48
CA PRO A 180 7.67 -4.94 -18.29
C PRO A 180 7.50 -3.51 -17.71
N PRO A 181 8.55 -2.92 -17.09
CA PRO A 181 8.45 -1.62 -16.44
C PRO A 181 7.93 -0.49 -17.33
N LYS A 182 8.39 -0.39 -18.54
CA LYS A 182 8.00 0.70 -19.47
C LYS A 182 6.50 0.70 -19.83
N PRO A 183 5.89 -0.42 -20.28
CA PRO A 183 4.44 -0.48 -20.46
C PRO A 183 3.65 -0.29 -19.18
N SER A 184 4.17 -0.78 -18.04
CA SER A 184 3.55 -0.58 -16.73
C SER A 184 3.48 0.89 -16.36
N LEU A 185 4.54 1.66 -16.57
CA LEU A 185 4.55 3.10 -16.35
C LEU A 185 3.61 3.85 -17.30
N ARG A 186 3.48 3.42 -18.55
CA ARG A 186 2.48 3.95 -19.47
C ARG A 186 1.06 3.74 -18.94
N LEU A 187 0.74 2.55 -18.46
CA LEU A 187 -0.57 2.23 -17.89
C LEU A 187 -0.87 3.12 -16.68
N ILE A 188 0.12 3.40 -15.85
CA ILE A 188 -0.01 4.34 -14.73
C ILE A 188 -0.32 5.76 -15.22
N ALA A 189 0.40 6.27 -16.22
CA ALA A 189 0.13 7.59 -16.77
C ALA A 189 -1.27 7.68 -17.39
N ASP A 190 -1.71 6.64 -18.11
CA ASP A 190 -3.07 6.55 -18.64
C ASP A 190 -4.13 6.54 -17.52
N THR A 191 -3.86 5.83 -16.44
CA THR A 191 -4.73 5.79 -15.25
C THR A 191 -4.84 7.16 -14.59
N PHE A 192 -3.73 7.90 -14.43
CA PHE A 192 -3.74 9.25 -13.88
C PHE A 192 -4.59 10.20 -14.74
N ARG A 193 -4.40 10.16 -16.04
CA ARG A 193 -5.15 11.00 -16.98
C ARG A 193 -6.64 10.66 -16.99
N TYR A 194 -6.97 9.37 -17.00
CA TYR A 194 -8.35 8.89 -16.91
C TYR A 194 -9.03 9.33 -15.61
N CYS A 195 -8.41 9.10 -14.47
CA CYS A 195 -8.98 9.45 -13.16
C CYS A 195 -9.19 10.96 -13.01
N ARG A 196 -8.26 11.78 -13.51
CA ARG A 196 -8.43 13.24 -13.51
C ARG A 196 -9.71 13.67 -14.22
N ALA A 197 -10.02 13.05 -15.35
CA ALA A 197 -11.19 13.39 -16.16
C ALA A 197 -12.49 12.76 -15.62
N GLU A 198 -12.45 11.50 -15.24
CA GLU A 198 -13.66 10.68 -14.98
C GLU A 198 -13.93 10.46 -13.49
N ILE A 199 -12.90 10.33 -12.66
CA ILE A 199 -13.02 10.02 -11.24
C ILE A 199 -12.16 11.00 -10.40
N PRO A 200 -12.47 12.30 -10.40
CA PRO A 200 -11.54 13.35 -9.95
C PRO A 200 -11.21 13.32 -8.45
N ARG A 201 -11.98 12.58 -7.64
CA ARG A 201 -11.74 12.45 -6.20
C ARG A 201 -10.98 11.18 -5.80
N TRP A 202 -10.57 10.38 -6.79
CA TRP A 202 -9.85 9.14 -6.58
C TRP A 202 -8.35 9.35 -6.36
N ASN A 203 -7.77 8.68 -5.39
CA ASN A 203 -6.33 8.62 -5.24
C ASN A 203 -5.78 7.55 -6.20
N THR A 204 -5.03 8.00 -7.18
CA THR A 204 -4.64 7.21 -8.35
C THR A 204 -3.53 6.20 -8.08
N ILE A 205 -2.82 6.37 -6.97
CA ILE A 205 -1.72 5.52 -6.56
C ILE A 205 -1.51 5.62 -5.06
N SER A 206 -1.00 4.55 -4.46
CA SER A 206 -0.47 4.51 -3.11
C SER A 206 0.94 3.92 -3.17
N ILE A 207 1.94 4.79 -3.24
CA ILE A 207 3.34 4.43 -3.42
C ILE A 207 3.85 3.78 -2.14
N SER A 208 4.28 2.53 -2.22
CA SER A 208 4.35 1.64 -1.07
C SER A 208 5.76 1.27 -0.65
N GLY A 209 6.15 1.69 0.55
CA GLY A 209 7.30 1.18 1.29
C GLY A 209 7.00 -0.05 2.14
N TYR A 210 5.73 -0.30 2.46
CA TYR A 210 5.31 -1.39 3.32
C TYR A 210 5.88 -2.74 2.90
N HIS A 211 5.73 -3.11 1.62
CA HIS A 211 6.17 -4.42 1.13
C HIS A 211 7.70 -4.56 1.11
N MET A 212 8.41 -3.46 0.85
CA MET A 212 9.88 -3.43 0.97
C MET A 212 10.33 -3.64 2.41
N ALA A 213 9.62 -3.04 3.37
CA ALA A 213 9.87 -3.24 4.79
C ALA A 213 9.57 -4.68 5.24
N GLU A 214 8.47 -5.28 4.76
CA GLU A 214 8.14 -6.68 5.02
C GLU A 214 9.18 -7.66 4.43
N ALA A 215 9.86 -7.26 3.35
CA ALA A 215 10.99 -8.00 2.76
C ALA A 215 12.32 -7.78 3.49
N GLY A 216 12.37 -6.87 4.46
CA GLY A 216 13.55 -6.62 5.28
C GLY A 216 14.22 -5.26 5.10
N ALA A 217 13.61 -4.31 4.39
CA ALA A 217 14.16 -2.96 4.28
C ALA A 217 14.23 -2.26 5.65
N SER A 218 15.29 -1.51 5.88
CA SER A 218 15.40 -0.59 7.01
C SER A 218 14.48 0.63 6.84
N PRO A 219 14.19 1.40 7.90
CA PRO A 219 13.43 2.64 7.76
C PRO A 219 14.03 3.63 6.75
N ALA A 220 15.34 3.79 6.72
CA ALA A 220 16.01 4.65 5.73
C ALA A 220 15.84 4.12 4.29
N GLN A 221 15.98 2.81 4.08
CA GLN A 221 15.75 2.17 2.78
C GLN A 221 14.28 2.28 2.37
N GLU A 222 13.35 2.09 3.29
CA GLU A 222 11.91 2.25 3.05
C GLU A 222 11.57 3.65 2.55
N ILE A 223 12.07 4.70 3.20
CA ILE A 223 11.90 6.09 2.73
C ILE A 223 12.51 6.25 1.34
N ALA A 224 13.78 5.90 1.19
CA ALA A 224 14.56 6.20 -0.01
C ALA A 224 13.97 5.54 -1.26
N PHE A 225 13.67 4.25 -1.19
CA PHE A 225 13.18 3.50 -2.34
C PHE A 225 11.72 3.81 -2.66
N THR A 226 10.91 4.08 -1.66
CA THR A 226 9.53 4.54 -1.86
C THR A 226 9.48 5.91 -2.53
N LEU A 227 10.29 6.87 -2.07
CA LEU A 227 10.32 8.20 -2.67
C LEU A 227 10.98 8.21 -4.04
N ALA A 228 12.00 7.38 -4.28
CA ALA A 228 12.59 7.20 -5.61
C ALA A 228 11.56 6.66 -6.61
N ASP A 229 10.74 5.68 -6.23
CA ASP A 229 9.63 5.19 -7.04
C ASP A 229 8.60 6.29 -7.28
N GLY A 230 8.28 7.08 -6.27
CA GLY A 230 7.39 8.25 -6.38
C GLY A 230 7.89 9.28 -7.38
N ILE A 231 9.17 9.59 -7.36
CA ILE A 231 9.82 10.49 -8.33
C ILE A 231 9.69 9.95 -9.75
N GLU A 232 9.90 8.66 -9.95
CA GLU A 232 9.76 8.00 -11.26
C GLU A 232 8.33 8.12 -11.80
N TYR A 233 7.31 7.93 -10.95
CA TYR A 233 5.91 8.11 -11.35
C TYR A 233 5.59 9.56 -11.73
N VAL A 234 6.09 10.52 -10.97
CA VAL A 234 5.90 11.95 -11.29
C VAL A 234 6.59 12.31 -12.61
N ARG A 235 7.83 11.87 -12.82
CA ARG A 235 8.55 12.07 -14.09
C ARG A 235 7.80 11.47 -15.27
N THR A 236 7.27 10.26 -15.11
CA THR A 236 6.48 9.57 -16.15
C THR A 236 5.23 10.37 -16.51
N ALA A 237 4.48 10.87 -15.54
CA ALA A 237 3.27 11.64 -15.77
C ALA A 237 3.58 13.00 -16.44
N VAL A 238 4.63 13.68 -16.01
CA VAL A 238 5.08 14.95 -16.60
C VAL A 238 5.56 14.73 -18.03
N ALA A 239 6.34 13.68 -18.30
CA ALA A 239 6.79 13.32 -19.63
C ALA A 239 5.62 12.97 -20.58
N ALA A 240 4.52 12.46 -20.05
CA ALA A 240 3.27 12.22 -20.76
C ALA A 240 2.43 13.50 -21.00
N GLY A 241 2.95 14.67 -20.64
CA GLY A 241 2.34 15.98 -20.88
C GLY A 241 1.35 16.46 -19.83
N MET A 242 1.33 15.85 -18.63
CA MET A 242 0.48 16.31 -17.52
C MET A 242 1.20 17.38 -16.69
N ASP A 243 0.47 18.42 -16.28
CA ASP A 243 0.97 19.37 -15.29
C ASP A 243 1.03 18.69 -13.90
N VAL A 244 2.11 18.93 -13.18
CA VAL A 244 2.34 18.29 -11.87
C VAL A 244 1.21 18.60 -10.88
N ASP A 245 0.69 19.83 -10.88
CA ASP A 245 -0.40 20.24 -9.98
C ASP A 245 -1.76 19.64 -10.36
N ASP A 246 -1.88 19.03 -11.52
CA ASP A 246 -3.11 18.35 -11.96
C ASP A 246 -3.26 16.94 -11.39
N PHE A 247 -2.16 16.23 -11.11
CA PHE A 247 -2.21 14.85 -10.60
C PHE A 247 -1.57 14.67 -9.21
N ALA A 248 -0.55 15.45 -8.86
CA ALA A 248 0.18 15.28 -7.60
C ALA A 248 -0.71 15.40 -6.34
N PRO A 249 -1.76 16.24 -6.29
CA PRO A 249 -2.68 16.26 -5.16
C PRO A 249 -3.40 14.93 -4.88
N ARG A 250 -3.40 14.00 -5.83
CA ARG A 250 -4.03 12.67 -5.72
C ARG A 250 -3.03 11.53 -5.50
N LEU A 251 -1.74 11.84 -5.41
CA LEU A 251 -0.75 10.86 -4.98
C LEU A 251 -0.92 10.58 -3.48
N SER A 252 -0.75 9.34 -3.12
CA SER A 252 -0.69 8.91 -1.73
C SER A 252 0.43 7.88 -1.54
N PHE A 253 0.75 7.58 -0.29
CA PHE A 253 1.83 6.69 0.07
C PHE A 253 1.36 5.62 1.04
N PHE A 254 2.15 4.58 1.19
CA PHE A 254 1.86 3.49 2.10
C PHE A 254 3.15 3.06 2.81
N PHE A 255 3.20 3.20 4.12
CA PHE A 255 4.33 2.82 4.95
C PHE A 255 3.99 1.77 5.99
N VAL A 256 5.00 1.05 6.46
CA VAL A 256 4.89 0.17 7.63
C VAL A 256 5.00 0.97 8.93
N ALA A 257 4.44 0.44 10.01
CA ALA A 257 4.79 0.85 11.36
C ALA A 257 5.36 -0.33 12.15
N ARG A 258 6.62 -0.21 12.57
CA ARG A 258 7.34 -1.18 13.40
C ARG A 258 7.18 -0.86 14.88
N THR A 259 7.67 -1.74 15.74
CA THR A 259 7.66 -1.55 17.20
C THR A 259 8.68 -0.53 17.71
N THR A 260 9.61 -0.10 16.88
CA THR A 260 10.63 0.92 17.21
C THR A 260 10.05 2.33 17.10
N ILE A 261 9.26 2.74 18.09
CA ILE A 261 8.42 3.95 18.07
C ILE A 261 9.18 5.20 17.66
N LEU A 262 10.33 5.48 18.27
CA LEU A 262 11.07 6.73 18.06
C LEU A 262 11.57 6.84 16.63
N GLU A 263 12.15 5.77 16.09
CA GLU A 263 12.64 5.73 14.71
C GLU A 263 11.49 5.78 13.70
N GLU A 264 10.38 5.10 13.95
CA GLU A 264 9.20 5.13 13.06
C GLU A 264 8.56 6.53 13.02
N VAL A 265 8.40 7.20 14.14
CA VAL A 265 7.93 8.60 14.18
C VAL A 265 8.86 9.51 13.39
N ALA A 266 10.17 9.38 13.60
CA ALA A 266 11.19 10.12 12.85
C ALA A 266 11.12 9.82 11.34
N LYS A 267 10.89 8.56 10.96
CA LYS A 267 10.72 8.13 9.57
C LYS A 267 9.58 8.89 8.87
N PHE A 268 8.41 8.93 9.45
CA PHE A 268 7.26 9.63 8.86
C PHE A 268 7.51 11.14 8.73
N ARG A 269 8.14 11.74 9.72
CA ARG A 269 8.53 13.14 9.71
C ARG A 269 9.54 13.45 8.61
N ALA A 270 10.59 12.63 8.48
CA ALA A 270 11.59 12.75 7.43
C ALA A 270 10.99 12.56 6.03
N ALA A 271 10.14 11.55 5.84
CA ALA A 271 9.51 11.28 4.56
C ALA A 271 8.67 12.47 4.05
N ARG A 272 7.85 13.09 4.92
CA ARG A 272 7.07 14.28 4.55
C ARG A 272 7.97 15.43 4.13
N ARG A 273 9.02 15.69 4.88
CA ARG A 273 9.95 16.79 4.63
C ARG A 273 10.72 16.61 3.31
N ILE A 274 11.22 15.42 3.04
CA ILE A 274 11.91 15.12 1.79
C ILE A 274 10.97 15.30 0.59
N TRP A 275 9.77 14.68 0.65
CA TRP A 275 8.81 14.74 -0.44
C TRP A 275 8.37 16.16 -0.77
N ALA A 276 8.04 16.95 0.23
CA ALA A 276 7.65 18.36 0.06
C ALA A 276 8.72 19.17 -0.66
N ARG A 277 9.99 18.96 -0.29
CA ARG A 277 11.13 19.61 -0.92
C ARG A 277 11.31 19.16 -2.37
N VAL A 278 11.29 17.85 -2.64
CA VAL A 278 11.40 17.31 -4.01
C VAL A 278 10.32 17.88 -4.92
N MET A 279 9.06 17.84 -4.48
CA MET A 279 7.94 18.33 -5.30
C MET A 279 8.05 19.82 -5.61
N ARG A 280 8.51 20.62 -4.64
CA ARG A 280 8.70 22.06 -4.84
C ARG A 280 9.92 22.39 -5.70
N GLU A 281 11.05 21.79 -5.42
CA GLU A 281 12.35 22.18 -5.98
C GLU A 281 12.66 21.50 -7.31
N GLU A 282 12.34 20.21 -7.45
CA GLU A 282 12.60 19.46 -8.68
C GLU A 282 11.46 19.61 -9.69
N PHE A 283 10.21 19.49 -9.23
CA PHE A 283 9.04 19.52 -10.13
C PHE A 283 8.34 20.87 -10.21
N GLY A 284 8.73 21.84 -9.41
CA GLY A 284 8.15 23.18 -9.44
C GLY A 284 6.67 23.24 -9.08
N ALA A 285 6.17 22.28 -8.29
CA ALA A 285 4.78 22.24 -7.84
C ALA A 285 4.43 23.48 -7.02
N ARG A 286 3.28 24.08 -7.29
CA ARG A 286 2.79 25.31 -6.67
C ARG A 286 1.59 25.11 -5.76
N ASN A 287 0.76 24.09 -6.08
CA ASN A 287 -0.38 23.75 -5.23
C ASN A 287 0.12 23.12 -3.93
N PRO A 288 -0.21 23.67 -2.75
CA PRO A 288 0.20 23.08 -1.48
C PRO A 288 -0.16 21.59 -1.34
N LYS A 289 -1.28 21.17 -1.91
CA LYS A 289 -1.70 19.75 -1.90
C LYS A 289 -0.76 18.85 -2.71
N SER A 290 -0.04 19.38 -3.69
CA SER A 290 0.97 18.65 -4.46
C SER A 290 2.25 18.38 -3.66
N LEU A 291 2.50 19.14 -2.59
CA LEU A 291 3.67 19.02 -1.72
C LEU A 291 3.45 18.05 -0.55
N MET A 292 2.19 17.70 -0.29
CA MET A 292 1.81 16.88 0.86
C MET A 292 2.05 15.39 0.59
N LEU A 293 2.81 14.75 1.47
CA LEU A 293 2.91 13.30 1.53
C LEU A 293 1.82 12.78 2.47
N ARG A 294 0.66 12.43 1.91
CA ARG A 294 -0.42 11.75 2.62
C ARG A 294 -0.18 10.26 2.55
N PHE A 295 -0.34 9.56 3.66
CA PHE A 295 -0.02 8.14 3.69
C PHE A 295 -0.98 7.31 4.53
N HIS A 296 -1.13 6.08 4.08
CA HIS A 296 -1.69 4.96 4.83
C HIS A 296 -0.57 4.24 5.59
N THR A 297 -0.88 3.71 6.74
CA THR A 297 0.04 2.85 7.49
C THR A 297 -0.60 1.51 7.80
N GLN A 298 0.16 0.45 7.63
CA GLN A 298 -0.14 -0.86 8.18
C GLN A 298 0.91 -1.24 9.21
N THR A 299 0.49 -1.83 10.30
CA THR A 299 1.38 -2.38 11.32
C THR A 299 2.21 -3.53 10.75
N ALA A 300 3.46 -3.67 11.19
CA ALA A 300 4.41 -4.63 10.61
C ALA A 300 4.01 -6.09 10.85
N GLY A 301 3.57 -6.78 9.80
CA GLY A 301 3.26 -8.22 9.84
C GLY A 301 4.50 -9.06 10.10
N VAL A 302 5.63 -8.68 9.50
CA VAL A 302 6.92 -9.38 9.64
C VAL A 302 7.42 -9.46 11.08
N GLN A 303 6.97 -8.57 11.97
CA GLN A 303 7.32 -8.58 13.39
C GLN A 303 6.37 -9.41 14.26
N LEU A 304 5.28 -9.94 13.70
CA LEU A 304 4.36 -10.81 14.41
C LEU A 304 4.86 -12.25 14.39
N THR A 305 4.58 -12.98 15.45
CA THR A 305 5.12 -14.33 15.67
C THR A 305 4.00 -15.35 15.78
N ALA A 306 4.27 -16.58 15.32
CA ALA A 306 3.38 -17.71 15.54
C ALA A 306 3.41 -18.20 16.98
N GLN A 307 4.55 -18.02 17.67
CA GLN A 307 4.73 -18.35 19.07
C GLN A 307 4.02 -17.31 19.94
N GLN A 308 3.25 -17.77 20.92
CA GLN A 308 2.49 -16.94 21.84
C GLN A 308 1.69 -15.83 21.09
N PRO A 309 0.76 -16.18 20.21
CA PRO A 309 0.14 -15.24 19.27
C PRO A 309 -0.59 -14.08 19.95
N GLU A 310 -1.09 -14.25 21.17
CA GLU A 310 -1.74 -13.16 21.93
C GLU A 310 -0.78 -12.01 22.24
N VAL A 311 0.52 -12.25 22.34
CA VAL A 311 1.55 -11.21 22.54
C VAL A 311 1.58 -10.26 21.35
N ASN A 312 1.14 -10.71 20.18
CA ASN A 312 1.01 -9.85 19.01
C ASN A 312 0.01 -8.70 19.21
N LEU A 313 -0.99 -8.82 20.08
CA LEU A 313 -1.88 -7.71 20.45
C LEU A 313 -1.08 -6.52 21.01
N VAL A 314 -0.09 -6.80 21.84
CA VAL A 314 0.80 -5.78 22.41
C VAL A 314 1.68 -5.16 21.30
N ARG A 315 2.26 -5.99 20.44
CA ARG A 315 3.08 -5.51 19.32
C ARG A 315 2.28 -4.58 18.39
N VAL A 316 1.08 -5.00 18.01
CA VAL A 316 0.19 -4.22 17.13
C VAL A 316 -0.25 -2.92 17.80
N ALA A 317 -0.52 -2.90 19.11
CA ALA A 317 -0.84 -1.66 19.82
C ALA A 317 0.33 -0.67 19.80
N VAL A 318 1.56 -1.14 20.04
CA VAL A 318 2.78 -0.32 19.97
C VAL A 318 3.04 0.20 18.56
N GLN A 319 2.91 -0.66 17.54
CA GLN A 319 3.04 -0.29 16.13
C GLN A 319 1.99 0.73 15.71
N GLY A 320 0.73 0.53 16.10
CA GLY A 320 -0.36 1.46 15.87
C GLY A 320 -0.10 2.83 16.52
N LEU A 321 0.42 2.84 17.74
CA LEU A 321 0.82 4.06 18.44
C LEU A 321 1.93 4.82 17.67
N ALA A 322 2.94 4.12 17.16
CA ALA A 322 3.97 4.72 16.33
C ALA A 322 3.40 5.39 15.06
N ALA A 323 2.46 4.72 14.38
CA ALA A 323 1.79 5.26 13.19
C ALA A 323 1.01 6.54 13.50
N VAL A 324 0.27 6.55 14.59
CA VAL A 324 -0.56 7.70 15.02
C VAL A 324 0.32 8.88 15.46
N LEU A 325 1.33 8.63 16.28
CA LEU A 325 2.31 9.66 16.66
C LEU A 325 3.10 10.19 15.46
N GLY A 326 3.22 9.39 14.40
CA GLY A 326 3.82 9.76 13.12
C GLY A 326 2.91 10.53 12.17
N GLY A 327 1.62 10.67 12.46
CA GLY A 327 0.68 11.49 11.69
C GLY A 327 0.10 10.80 10.45
N THR A 328 -0.19 9.50 10.49
CA THR A 328 -0.84 8.77 9.40
C THR A 328 -2.26 9.27 9.09
N GLN A 329 -2.68 9.23 7.82
CA GLN A 329 -4.04 9.59 7.40
C GLN A 329 -5.03 8.43 7.48
N SER A 330 -4.55 7.21 7.35
CA SER A 330 -5.34 6.00 7.57
C SER A 330 -4.48 4.88 8.15
N LEU A 331 -5.09 3.98 8.88
CA LEU A 331 -4.39 2.90 9.60
C LEU A 331 -5.11 1.57 9.43
N HIS A 332 -4.33 0.53 9.16
CA HIS A 332 -4.70 -0.86 9.34
C HIS A 332 -3.86 -1.46 10.47
N THR A 333 -4.50 -2.10 11.41
CA THR A 333 -3.86 -2.90 12.47
C THR A 333 -4.02 -4.38 12.14
N ASN A 334 -2.91 -5.11 12.06
CA ASN A 334 -2.94 -6.55 11.84
C ASN A 334 -3.65 -7.26 13.01
N SER A 335 -4.35 -8.34 12.71
CA SER A 335 -4.87 -9.22 13.76
C SER A 335 -3.74 -10.03 14.41
N PHE A 336 -3.92 -10.44 15.65
CA PHE A 336 -2.88 -11.12 16.41
C PHE A 336 -2.50 -12.50 15.82
N ASP A 337 -3.37 -13.08 15.03
CA ASP A 337 -3.20 -14.36 14.33
C ASP A 337 -2.61 -14.25 12.92
N GLU A 338 -2.19 -13.06 12.51
CA GLU A 338 -1.63 -12.77 11.17
C GLU A 338 -0.48 -13.71 10.76
N ALA A 339 0.39 -14.05 11.71
CA ALA A 339 1.51 -14.96 11.47
C ALA A 339 1.10 -16.44 11.30
N ILE A 340 -0.16 -16.78 11.57
CA ILE A 340 -0.65 -18.15 11.57
C ILE A 340 -1.60 -18.40 10.40
N ALA A 341 -2.59 -17.50 10.22
CA ALA A 341 -3.67 -17.68 9.25
C ALA A 341 -4.45 -16.38 8.99
N LEU A 342 -5.48 -16.48 8.15
CA LEU A 342 -6.46 -15.42 7.96
C LEU A 342 -7.20 -15.10 9.28
N PRO A 343 -7.55 -13.83 9.52
CA PRO A 343 -8.18 -13.42 10.77
C PRO A 343 -9.59 -14.01 10.91
N THR A 344 -9.87 -14.45 12.14
CA THR A 344 -11.23 -14.79 12.57
C THR A 344 -12.05 -13.52 12.80
N ASP A 345 -13.36 -13.64 12.98
CA ASP A 345 -14.22 -12.51 13.35
C ASP A 345 -13.79 -11.87 14.69
N ARG A 346 -13.33 -12.69 15.63
CA ARG A 346 -12.83 -12.23 16.93
C ARG A 346 -11.53 -11.45 16.77
N SER A 347 -10.55 -11.99 16.07
CA SER A 347 -9.24 -11.36 15.91
C SER A 347 -9.33 -10.07 15.06
N ALA A 348 -10.14 -10.07 14.02
CA ALA A 348 -10.41 -8.87 13.21
C ALA A 348 -11.08 -7.75 14.02
N ARG A 349 -12.04 -8.10 14.90
CA ARG A 349 -12.67 -7.12 15.80
C ARG A 349 -11.67 -6.55 16.81
N LEU A 350 -10.82 -7.39 17.41
CA LEU A 350 -9.79 -6.93 18.35
C LEU A 350 -8.78 -5.99 17.67
N ALA A 351 -8.40 -6.27 16.44
CA ALA A 351 -7.54 -5.39 15.65
C ALA A 351 -8.17 -3.99 15.47
N LEU A 352 -9.46 -3.93 15.12
CA LEU A 352 -10.17 -2.65 15.02
C LEU A 352 -10.29 -1.96 16.38
N ARG A 353 -10.58 -2.70 17.46
CA ARG A 353 -10.65 -2.16 18.83
C ARG A 353 -9.32 -1.55 19.27
N THR A 354 -8.19 -2.10 18.85
CA THR A 354 -6.87 -1.52 19.09
C THR A 354 -6.79 -0.08 18.57
N GLN A 355 -7.24 0.18 17.35
CA GLN A 355 -7.31 1.55 16.79
C GLN A 355 -8.25 2.45 17.60
N GLN A 356 -9.40 1.92 18.00
CA GLN A 356 -10.41 2.67 18.74
C GLN A 356 -9.92 3.04 20.15
N VAL A 357 -9.20 2.16 20.84
CA VAL A 357 -8.54 2.49 22.11
C VAL A 357 -7.56 3.64 21.95
N LEU A 358 -6.69 3.57 20.92
CA LEU A 358 -5.76 4.65 20.62
C LEU A 358 -6.46 5.99 20.34
N ALA A 359 -7.59 5.96 19.62
CA ALA A 359 -8.30 7.17 19.22
C ALA A 359 -9.12 7.80 20.35
N TYR A 360 -9.73 6.98 21.22
CA TYR A 360 -10.78 7.44 22.14
C TYR A 360 -10.42 7.33 23.62
N GLU A 361 -9.45 6.50 23.99
CA GLU A 361 -9.06 6.32 25.39
C GLU A 361 -7.69 6.96 25.72
N THR A 362 -6.90 7.30 24.70
CA THR A 362 -5.62 8.01 24.87
C THR A 362 -5.75 9.48 24.50
N ASP A 363 -4.74 10.28 24.88
CA ASP A 363 -4.66 11.70 24.56
C ASP A 363 -3.85 12.00 23.29
N VAL A 364 -3.49 10.99 22.49
CA VAL A 364 -2.68 11.17 21.26
C VAL A 364 -3.37 12.03 20.19
N THR A 365 -4.70 12.17 20.27
CA THR A 365 -5.49 13.02 19.38
C THR A 365 -5.70 14.44 19.93
N ALA A 366 -5.25 14.72 21.13
CA ALA A 366 -5.50 15.99 21.82
C ALA A 366 -4.60 17.13 21.35
N THR A 367 -3.44 16.78 20.78
CA THR A 367 -2.48 17.77 20.26
C THR A 367 -1.82 17.29 18.98
N VAL A 368 -1.32 18.23 18.18
CA VAL A 368 -0.62 17.91 16.92
C VAL A 368 0.86 17.74 17.21
N ASP A 369 1.44 16.66 16.66
CA ASP A 369 2.88 16.38 16.71
C ASP A 369 3.49 16.51 18.12
N PRO A 370 3.09 15.65 19.07
CA PRO A 370 3.47 15.79 20.48
C PRO A 370 4.97 15.63 20.73
N PHE A 371 5.73 15.06 19.80
CA PHE A 371 7.19 14.92 19.89
C PHE A 371 7.98 16.08 19.28
N ALA A 372 7.30 17.11 18.76
CA ALA A 372 7.99 18.28 18.22
C ALA A 372 8.93 18.92 19.25
N GLY A 373 10.17 19.19 18.84
CA GLY A 373 11.20 19.75 19.70
C GLY A 373 11.91 18.76 20.63
N SER A 374 11.53 17.48 20.60
CA SER A 374 12.29 16.43 21.30
C SER A 374 13.69 16.29 20.70
N TYR A 375 14.72 16.43 21.54
CA TYR A 375 16.10 16.32 21.08
C TYR A 375 16.37 15.01 20.33
N VAL A 376 15.87 13.89 20.83
CA VAL A 376 16.07 12.58 20.21
C VAL A 376 15.30 12.45 18.91
N VAL A 377 14.02 12.83 18.89
CA VAL A 377 13.18 12.65 17.69
C VAL A 377 13.62 13.58 16.56
N GLU A 378 13.93 14.83 16.85
CA GLU A 378 14.38 15.76 15.82
C GLU A 378 15.77 15.37 15.27
N ARG A 379 16.66 14.89 16.11
CA ARG A 379 17.95 14.38 15.67
C ARG A 379 17.79 13.13 14.81
N MET A 380 16.99 12.17 15.25
CA MET A 380 16.69 10.98 14.44
C MET A 380 16.03 11.31 13.10
N THR A 381 15.15 12.32 13.08
CA THR A 381 14.54 12.78 11.84
C THR A 381 15.58 13.30 10.85
N ASP A 382 16.52 14.11 11.32
CA ASP A 382 17.60 14.63 10.47
C ASP A 382 18.56 13.51 10.01
N ASP A 383 18.91 12.58 10.88
CA ASP A 383 19.79 11.47 10.55
C ASP A 383 19.13 10.52 9.52
N LEU A 384 17.84 10.22 9.68
CA LEU A 384 17.09 9.42 8.72
C LEU A 384 16.91 10.13 7.38
N GLU A 385 16.64 11.45 7.41
CA GLU A 385 16.59 12.24 6.18
C GLU A 385 17.91 12.15 5.41
N ALA A 386 19.03 12.36 6.09
CA ALA A 386 20.36 12.29 5.46
C ALA A 386 20.66 10.88 4.89
N ALA A 387 20.36 9.83 5.64
CA ALA A 387 20.55 8.46 5.20
C ALA A 387 19.67 8.09 4.00
N ALA A 388 18.41 8.51 4.01
CA ALA A 388 17.47 8.27 2.91
C ALA A 388 17.88 9.05 1.64
N VAL A 389 18.25 10.32 1.77
CA VAL A 389 18.70 11.14 0.64
C VAL A 389 19.96 10.54 0.00
N ALA A 390 20.93 10.08 0.79
CA ALA A 390 22.12 9.41 0.25
C ALA A 390 21.79 8.16 -0.57
N LEU A 391 20.79 7.38 -0.16
CA LEU A 391 20.31 6.24 -0.93
C LEU A 391 19.55 6.66 -2.20
N MET A 392 18.75 7.72 -2.12
CA MET A 392 18.06 8.29 -3.28
C MET A 392 19.05 8.79 -4.33
N ASP A 393 20.11 9.49 -3.90
CA ASP A 393 21.18 9.96 -4.78
C ASP A 393 21.86 8.78 -5.50
N ARG A 394 22.09 7.66 -4.80
CA ARG A 394 22.64 6.44 -5.44
C ARG A 394 21.70 5.84 -6.49
N VAL A 395 20.38 5.85 -6.24
CA VAL A 395 19.38 5.41 -7.24
C VAL A 395 19.44 6.34 -8.47
N GLU A 396 19.56 7.64 -8.26
CA GLU A 396 19.66 8.62 -9.33
C GLU A 396 20.97 8.46 -10.14
N ASP A 397 22.09 8.23 -9.48
CA ASP A 397 23.39 7.95 -10.13
C ASP A 397 23.37 6.69 -11.01
N LEU A 398 22.49 5.73 -10.70
CA LEU A 398 22.26 4.54 -11.52
C LEU A 398 21.33 4.76 -12.72
N GLY A 399 20.73 5.96 -12.85
CA GLY A 399 19.84 6.35 -13.93
C GLY A 399 18.37 6.43 -13.54
N GLY A 400 18.05 6.37 -12.26
CA GLY A 400 16.69 6.41 -11.71
C GLY A 400 16.18 5.07 -11.22
N ALA A 401 14.93 5.04 -10.76
CA ALA A 401 14.37 3.86 -10.10
C ALA A 401 14.30 2.63 -11.01
N VAL A 402 13.92 2.78 -12.27
CA VAL A 402 13.79 1.65 -13.22
C VAL A 402 15.15 1.04 -13.51
N GLU A 403 16.13 1.84 -13.87
CA GLU A 403 17.50 1.39 -14.16
C GLU A 403 18.16 0.75 -12.94
N ALA A 404 17.93 1.30 -11.75
CA ALA A 404 18.39 0.72 -10.50
C ALA A 404 17.73 -0.64 -10.20
N ILE A 405 16.45 -0.80 -10.52
CA ILE A 405 15.72 -2.08 -10.43
C ILE A 405 16.35 -3.10 -11.38
N GLU A 406 16.58 -2.73 -12.63
CA GLU A 406 17.16 -3.62 -13.64
C GLU A 406 18.58 -4.08 -13.26
N GLN A 407 19.32 -3.23 -12.53
CA GLN A 407 20.64 -3.54 -11.98
C GLN A 407 20.58 -4.30 -10.62
N GLY A 408 19.37 -4.56 -10.09
CA GLY A 408 19.18 -5.29 -8.83
C GLY A 408 19.59 -4.52 -7.57
N PHE A 409 19.76 -3.19 -7.65
CA PHE A 409 20.30 -2.38 -6.56
C PHE A 409 19.40 -2.41 -5.31
N GLN A 410 18.14 -2.01 -5.45
CA GLN A 410 17.22 -1.92 -4.31
C GLN A 410 17.00 -3.30 -3.67
N LYS A 411 16.78 -4.32 -4.49
CA LYS A 411 16.60 -5.70 -4.03
C LYS A 411 17.82 -6.18 -3.25
N GLY A 412 19.01 -5.98 -3.77
CA GLY A 412 20.26 -6.37 -3.11
C GLY A 412 20.51 -5.64 -1.78
N GLU A 413 20.16 -4.36 -1.68
CA GLU A 413 20.24 -3.59 -0.43
C GLU A 413 19.27 -4.15 0.63
N ILE A 414 18.04 -4.46 0.24
CA ILE A 414 17.01 -5.02 1.12
C ILE A 414 17.42 -6.42 1.60
N GLU A 415 17.90 -7.28 0.71
CA GLU A 415 18.35 -8.64 1.04
C GLU A 415 19.51 -8.63 2.03
N ARG A 416 20.50 -7.74 1.87
CA ARG A 416 21.59 -7.57 2.83
C ARG A 416 21.09 -7.18 4.22
N ASN A 417 20.15 -6.25 4.30
CA ASN A 417 19.56 -5.85 5.58
C ASN A 417 18.72 -6.97 6.21
N ALA A 418 17.94 -7.69 5.42
CA ALA A 418 17.17 -8.86 5.87
C ALA A 418 18.10 -9.94 6.45
N TYR A 419 19.21 -10.21 5.80
CA TYR A 419 20.22 -11.15 6.26
C TYR A 419 20.84 -10.72 7.60
N ARG A 420 21.16 -9.42 7.75
CA ARG A 420 21.65 -8.87 9.02
C ARG A 420 20.63 -9.08 10.16
N ILE A 421 19.36 -8.78 9.91
CA ILE A 421 18.29 -8.98 10.90
C ILE A 421 18.17 -10.47 11.31
N ALA A 422 18.27 -11.37 10.35
CA ALA A 422 18.26 -12.82 10.62
C ALA A 422 19.45 -13.23 11.50
N GLN A 423 20.66 -12.78 11.18
CA GLN A 423 21.85 -13.06 12.00
C GLN A 423 21.76 -12.52 13.43
N GLU A 424 21.27 -11.29 13.60
CA GLU A 424 21.06 -10.68 14.92
C GLU A 424 20.02 -11.45 15.74
N THR A 425 18.98 -11.97 15.07
CA THR A 425 17.93 -12.79 15.70
C THR A 425 18.48 -14.16 16.12
N ASP A 426 19.22 -14.82 15.26
CA ASP A 426 19.81 -16.14 15.51
C ASP A 426 20.87 -16.07 16.61
N SER A 427 21.67 -15.02 16.65
CA SER A 427 22.67 -14.80 17.71
C SER A 427 22.07 -14.37 19.06
N GLY A 428 20.78 -13.93 19.06
CA GLY A 428 20.12 -13.38 20.24
C GLY A 428 20.49 -11.92 20.55
N GLU A 429 21.23 -11.25 19.67
CA GLU A 429 21.49 -9.81 19.76
C GLU A 429 20.17 -9.03 19.62
N ARG A 430 19.33 -9.43 18.66
CA ARG A 430 17.95 -8.98 18.53
C ARG A 430 17.03 -9.91 19.29
N VAL A 431 16.41 -9.40 20.34
CA VAL A 431 15.45 -10.16 21.14
C VAL A 431 14.07 -10.12 20.49
N VAL A 432 13.50 -11.30 20.24
CA VAL A 432 12.11 -11.49 19.84
C VAL A 432 11.42 -12.32 20.92
N VAL A 433 10.55 -11.66 21.69
CA VAL A 433 9.84 -12.27 22.83
C VAL A 433 9.03 -13.47 22.35
N GLY A 434 9.21 -14.60 23.03
CA GLY A 434 8.53 -15.86 22.71
C GLY A 434 9.25 -16.70 21.65
N VAL A 435 10.20 -16.13 20.90
CA VAL A 435 10.93 -16.82 19.82
C VAL A 435 12.34 -17.22 20.26
N ASN A 436 13.21 -16.26 20.58
CA ASN A 436 14.57 -16.53 21.00
C ASN A 436 14.81 -16.21 22.50
N ARG A 437 13.83 -15.57 23.15
CA ARG A 437 13.86 -15.29 24.59
C ARG A 437 12.44 -15.33 25.17
N PHE A 438 12.29 -15.71 26.43
CA PHE A 438 11.00 -15.87 27.11
C PHE A 438 10.07 -16.89 26.42
N ARG A 439 10.65 -17.99 25.99
CA ARG A 439 9.95 -19.09 25.34
C ARG A 439 9.09 -19.86 26.36
N LEU A 440 8.01 -20.45 25.87
CA LEU A 440 7.25 -21.46 26.60
C LEU A 440 7.78 -22.85 26.26
N ASP A 441 7.69 -23.77 27.22
CA ASP A 441 8.05 -25.19 26.99
C ASP A 441 7.02 -25.88 26.09
N GLU A 442 5.76 -25.49 26.22
CA GLU A 442 4.65 -25.95 25.38
C GLU A 442 3.81 -24.75 24.93
N GLU A 443 3.51 -24.69 23.62
CA GLU A 443 2.63 -23.68 23.02
C GLU A 443 1.17 -24.18 23.06
N GLU A 444 0.23 -23.28 23.32
CA GLU A 444 -1.19 -23.59 23.21
C GLU A 444 -1.59 -23.78 21.75
N PRO A 445 -2.38 -24.83 21.42
CA PRO A 445 -2.84 -25.03 20.04
C PRO A 445 -3.72 -23.87 19.58
N TYR A 446 -3.43 -23.32 18.43
CA TYR A 446 -4.27 -22.32 17.77
C TYR A 446 -4.97 -22.93 16.55
N GLU A 447 -6.30 -22.83 16.47
CA GLU A 447 -7.07 -23.32 15.33
C GLU A 447 -7.22 -22.20 14.28
N PRO A 448 -6.50 -22.30 13.14
CA PRO A 448 -6.56 -21.29 12.09
C PRO A 448 -7.89 -21.35 11.32
N LEU A 449 -8.33 -20.19 10.82
CA LEU A 449 -9.41 -20.12 9.86
C LEU A 449 -8.97 -20.83 8.56
N ARG A 450 -9.79 -21.78 8.09
CA ARG A 450 -9.55 -22.50 6.83
C ARG A 450 -10.47 -21.97 5.75
N VAL A 451 -9.92 -21.75 4.56
CA VAL A 451 -10.69 -21.43 3.35
C VAL A 451 -11.31 -22.70 2.79
N ASP A 452 -12.57 -22.63 2.37
CA ASP A 452 -13.27 -23.77 1.76
C ASP A 452 -12.60 -24.16 0.43
N PRO A 453 -12.08 -25.39 0.27
CA PRO A 453 -11.42 -25.81 -0.95
C PRO A 453 -12.36 -25.88 -2.17
N ALA A 454 -13.68 -25.87 -1.97
CA ALA A 454 -14.65 -25.85 -3.07
C ALA A 454 -14.80 -24.47 -3.75
N ILE A 455 -14.18 -23.41 -3.23
CA ILE A 455 -14.27 -22.06 -3.80
C ILE A 455 -13.76 -22.02 -5.23
N GLU A 456 -12.64 -22.65 -5.51
CA GLU A 456 -12.02 -22.70 -6.84
C GLU A 456 -12.98 -23.32 -7.88
N ALA A 457 -13.58 -24.46 -7.55
CA ALA A 457 -14.52 -25.12 -8.44
C ALA A 457 -15.77 -24.25 -8.71
N ARG A 458 -16.34 -23.64 -7.65
CA ARG A 458 -17.49 -22.74 -7.80
C ARG A 458 -17.16 -21.50 -8.65
N GLN A 459 -15.97 -20.95 -8.50
CA GLN A 459 -15.55 -19.78 -9.29
C GLN A 459 -15.35 -20.16 -10.76
N ALA A 460 -14.78 -21.34 -11.05
CA ALA A 460 -14.64 -21.86 -12.41
C ALA A 460 -16.00 -22.11 -13.09
N GLU A 461 -16.98 -22.68 -12.36
CA GLU A 461 -18.35 -22.87 -12.86
C GLU A 461 -19.00 -21.53 -13.22
N ARG A 462 -18.92 -20.52 -12.35
CA ARG A 462 -19.46 -19.17 -12.62
C ARG A 462 -18.81 -18.51 -13.83
N LEU A 463 -17.51 -18.70 -14.05
CA LEU A 463 -16.81 -18.24 -15.25
C LEU A 463 -17.32 -18.92 -16.51
N ALA A 464 -17.54 -20.23 -16.47
CA ALA A 464 -18.10 -20.98 -17.60
C ALA A 464 -19.50 -20.48 -17.97
N GLU A 465 -20.37 -20.25 -16.97
CA GLU A 465 -21.70 -19.67 -17.16
C GLU A 465 -21.64 -18.27 -17.78
N LEU A 466 -20.80 -17.37 -17.21
CA LEU A 466 -20.60 -16.02 -17.72
C LEU A 466 -20.18 -16.03 -19.19
N ARG A 467 -19.22 -16.90 -19.57
CA ARG A 467 -18.74 -16.99 -20.96
C ARG A 467 -19.77 -17.57 -21.91
N ALA A 468 -20.66 -18.43 -21.41
CA ALA A 468 -21.74 -19.01 -22.21
C ALA A 468 -22.89 -18.01 -22.47
N GLU A 469 -23.18 -17.15 -21.51
CA GLU A 469 -24.32 -16.21 -21.55
C GLU A 469 -24.02 -14.85 -22.20
N ARG A 470 -22.75 -14.43 -22.19
CA ARG A 470 -22.36 -13.10 -22.69
C ARG A 470 -22.40 -12.99 -24.21
N ASP A 471 -22.51 -11.78 -24.72
CA ASP A 471 -22.37 -11.46 -26.15
C ASP A 471 -20.88 -11.54 -26.54
N ARG A 472 -20.45 -12.71 -27.01
CA ARG A 472 -19.06 -12.97 -27.39
C ARG A 472 -18.55 -12.02 -28.47
N PRO A 473 -19.28 -11.75 -29.60
CA PRO A 473 -18.84 -10.76 -30.58
C PRO A 473 -18.59 -9.36 -30.00
N ALA A 474 -19.42 -8.91 -29.05
CA ALA A 474 -19.22 -7.62 -28.38
C ALA A 474 -17.94 -7.62 -27.54
N VAL A 475 -17.66 -8.70 -26.80
CA VAL A 475 -16.41 -8.86 -26.04
C VAL A 475 -15.20 -8.86 -26.94
N ASP A 476 -15.22 -9.67 -28.02
CA ASP A 476 -14.10 -9.78 -28.96
C ASP A 476 -13.79 -8.42 -29.64
N ALA A 477 -14.83 -7.67 -30.03
CA ALA A 477 -14.68 -6.35 -30.60
C ALA A 477 -14.08 -5.34 -29.60
N ALA A 478 -14.51 -5.37 -28.35
CA ALA A 478 -13.99 -4.49 -27.29
C ALA A 478 -12.53 -4.81 -26.92
N LEU A 479 -12.17 -6.09 -26.85
CA LEU A 479 -10.79 -6.52 -26.63
C LEU A 479 -9.87 -6.13 -27.82
N ALA A 480 -10.36 -6.21 -29.07
CA ALA A 480 -9.64 -5.75 -30.23
C ALA A 480 -9.39 -4.22 -30.19
N ALA A 481 -10.38 -3.45 -29.76
CA ALA A 481 -10.23 -2.00 -29.54
C ALA A 481 -9.20 -1.68 -28.44
N LEU A 482 -9.17 -2.46 -27.36
CA LEU A 482 -8.16 -2.36 -26.32
C LEU A 482 -6.75 -2.61 -26.85
N LYS A 483 -6.55 -3.69 -27.61
CA LYS A 483 -5.25 -4.00 -28.24
C LYS A 483 -4.78 -2.84 -29.14
N LYS A 484 -5.68 -2.32 -29.98
CA LYS A 484 -5.37 -1.19 -30.86
C LYS A 484 -4.95 0.05 -30.07
N ALA A 485 -5.61 0.38 -28.98
CA ALA A 485 -5.22 1.49 -28.11
C ALA A 485 -3.85 1.24 -27.45
N ALA A 486 -3.57 -0.01 -27.07
CA ALA A 486 -2.28 -0.39 -26.47
C ALA A 486 -1.11 -0.35 -27.45
N GLU A 487 -1.35 -0.61 -28.75
CA GLU A 487 -0.37 -0.46 -29.84
C GLU A 487 -0.09 1.02 -30.19
N GLY A 488 -1.06 1.89 -29.99
CA GLY A 488 -0.98 3.34 -30.24
C GLY A 488 -0.76 4.16 -28.97
N ASP A 489 -1.16 5.43 -29.03
CA ASP A 489 -0.99 6.42 -27.95
C ASP A 489 -2.32 6.74 -27.22
N ASP A 490 -3.42 6.10 -27.60
CA ASP A 490 -4.72 6.30 -26.99
C ASP A 490 -4.75 5.77 -25.55
N ASN A 491 -5.54 6.41 -24.69
CA ASN A 491 -5.71 5.95 -23.31
C ASN A 491 -6.43 4.60 -23.27
N VAL A 492 -5.74 3.58 -22.77
CA VAL A 492 -6.24 2.20 -22.77
C VAL A 492 -7.42 1.97 -21.82
N LEU A 493 -7.67 2.86 -20.85
CA LEU A 493 -8.75 2.67 -19.88
C LEU A 493 -10.14 2.81 -20.51
N HIS A 494 -10.33 3.65 -21.51
CA HIS A 494 -11.63 3.80 -22.18
C HIS A 494 -12.09 2.49 -22.85
N PRO A 495 -11.32 1.89 -23.80
CA PRO A 495 -11.71 0.62 -24.40
C PRO A 495 -11.71 -0.53 -23.38
N MET A 496 -10.85 -0.50 -22.36
CA MET A 496 -10.83 -1.47 -21.27
C MET A 496 -12.16 -1.47 -20.50
N LYS A 497 -12.70 -0.30 -20.17
CA LYS A 497 -13.99 -0.17 -19.49
C LYS A 497 -15.13 -0.78 -20.33
N GLU A 498 -15.14 -0.54 -21.63
CA GLU A 498 -16.14 -1.11 -22.52
C GLU A 498 -16.03 -2.64 -22.63
N ALA A 499 -14.81 -3.19 -22.65
CA ALA A 499 -14.61 -4.62 -22.59
C ALA A 499 -15.15 -5.24 -21.30
N LEU A 500 -14.86 -4.64 -20.16
CA LEU A 500 -15.37 -5.08 -18.85
C LEU A 500 -16.90 -4.93 -18.74
N ARG A 501 -17.47 -3.87 -19.31
CA ARG A 501 -18.94 -3.68 -19.41
C ARG A 501 -19.59 -4.76 -20.24
N ALA A 502 -18.95 -5.19 -21.33
CA ALA A 502 -19.39 -6.29 -22.18
C ALA A 502 -19.17 -7.68 -21.54
N ARG A 503 -18.75 -7.72 -20.27
CA ARG A 503 -18.49 -8.95 -19.49
C ARG A 503 -17.21 -9.70 -19.92
N ALA A 504 -16.19 -8.98 -20.43
CA ALA A 504 -14.84 -9.52 -20.48
C ALA A 504 -14.32 -9.74 -19.06
N THR A 505 -13.49 -10.77 -18.89
CA THR A 505 -12.86 -11.06 -17.59
C THR A 505 -11.60 -10.25 -17.37
N VAL A 506 -11.14 -10.17 -16.12
CA VAL A 506 -9.85 -9.55 -15.78
C VAL A 506 -8.71 -10.24 -16.54
N GLY A 507 -8.72 -11.58 -16.59
CA GLY A 507 -7.73 -12.36 -17.33
C GLY A 507 -7.74 -12.07 -18.83
N GLU A 508 -8.89 -11.94 -19.46
CA GLU A 508 -9.00 -11.61 -20.87
C GLU A 508 -8.46 -10.20 -21.19
N VAL A 509 -8.77 -9.23 -20.36
CA VAL A 509 -8.22 -7.86 -20.48
C VAL A 509 -6.70 -7.87 -20.31
N CYS A 510 -6.19 -8.51 -19.27
CA CYS A 510 -4.74 -8.59 -19.04
C CYS A 510 -4.03 -9.38 -20.16
N ASN A 511 -4.63 -10.45 -20.69
CA ASN A 511 -4.07 -11.22 -21.81
C ASN A 511 -4.02 -10.38 -23.08
N ALA A 512 -5.05 -9.58 -23.37
CA ALA A 512 -5.04 -8.66 -24.50
C ALA A 512 -3.85 -7.66 -24.41
N LEU A 513 -3.55 -7.16 -23.22
CA LEU A 513 -2.39 -6.30 -23.01
C LEU A 513 -1.06 -7.08 -23.05
N ARG A 514 -1.00 -8.32 -22.52
CA ARG A 514 0.20 -9.17 -22.62
C ARG A 514 0.60 -9.46 -24.07
N GLU A 515 -0.38 -9.63 -24.97
CA GLU A 515 -0.12 -9.84 -26.39
C GLU A 515 0.58 -8.65 -27.03
N VAL A 516 0.29 -7.43 -26.58
CA VAL A 516 0.89 -6.19 -27.13
C VAL A 516 2.18 -5.83 -26.40
N TRP A 517 2.18 -5.88 -25.07
CA TRP A 517 3.27 -5.36 -24.22
C TRP A 517 4.25 -6.41 -23.71
N GLY A 518 3.91 -7.69 -23.86
CA GLY A 518 4.68 -8.80 -23.29
C GLY A 518 4.45 -8.96 -21.79
N ALA A 519 5.06 -9.98 -21.24
CA ALA A 519 5.13 -10.23 -19.81
C ALA A 519 6.56 -9.98 -19.30
N TYR A 520 6.67 -9.48 -18.07
CA TYR A 520 7.97 -9.29 -17.43
C TYR A 520 8.56 -10.64 -17.03
N VAL A 521 9.82 -10.84 -17.39
CA VAL A 521 10.64 -11.97 -16.94
C VAL A 521 11.82 -11.37 -16.18
N PRO A 522 11.97 -11.70 -14.88
CA PRO A 522 13.11 -11.22 -14.12
C PRO A 522 14.43 -11.67 -14.79
N SER A 523 15.39 -10.78 -14.87
CA SER A 523 16.75 -11.21 -15.19
C SER A 523 17.27 -12.03 -14.00
N ASP A 524 17.73 -13.25 -14.24
CA ASP A 524 18.49 -14.05 -13.27
C ASP A 524 19.84 -13.36 -13.01
N ALA A 525 19.79 -12.28 -12.24
CA ALA A 525 21.00 -11.67 -11.68
C ALA A 525 21.33 -12.44 -10.40
N PHE A 526 22.15 -13.48 -10.53
CA PHE A 526 22.89 -14.09 -9.43
C PHE A 526 24.09 -13.24 -9.06
#